data_17c18132d57081281d7338bf4c506927
#
_entry.id   17c18132d57081281d7338bf4c506927
#
_cell.length_a   1.000
_cell.length_b   1.000
_cell.length_c   1.000
_cell.angle_alpha   90.00
_cell.angle_beta   90.00
_cell.angle_gamma   90.00
#
_symmetry.space_group_name_H-M   'P 1'
#
loop_
_entity.id
_entity.type
_entity.pdbx_description
1 polymer ?
#
loop_
_entity_poly.entity_id
_entity_poly.type
_entity_poly.pdbx_seq_one_letter_code
_entity_poly.pdbx_strand_id
1 'polypeptide(L)'
;PRKLLPRVGIAIQPRRSIAMPDLPTARLRRRRAGELMRDILLDMLVATEPKRTLYGAFLEGKRCFGRNYKLAEDVLMREESYGSLLKTSLALMRLLSRMTAADDVVGVLAPNAASTLSLILALSAKRRVPAMLNYTAGVDGLRSACTAAGIRTIVASRTFVEKARLQGVVAQLLEESGNSITIYYLEDFKAMLGLGDKLWVLWHSVFASQAAVAQSPDDACIVLFTSGSEGKPKGVVHSHASLLANVAQIRAVADFTPLDKIMMALPLFHSFGLTCGVLLPLVSGCKVFLYPSPLHYRIIPELVYDRDCTVIFGTSTFLGNYGKHAHPYDFGRLRYAVAGAEKLSEEVRKLWIEKFGIRILEGYGITECAPVVAVNVPMACRI
;
A
#
# COMPACT_ATOMS: atom_id res chain seq x y z
N PRO A 1 -22.44 -15.01 11.55
CA PRO A 1 -23.83 -14.69 11.72
C PRO A 1 -24.14 -13.44 10.87
N ARG A 2 -24.98 -13.60 9.85
CA ARG A 2 -25.51 -12.49 9.10
C ARG A 2 -26.29 -11.62 10.10
N LYS A 3 -25.95 -10.33 10.20
CA LYS A 3 -26.77 -9.41 11.01
C LYS A 3 -28.17 -9.42 10.45
N LEU A 4 -29.17 -9.66 11.30
CA LEU A 4 -30.60 -9.64 10.91
C LEU A 4 -31.04 -8.28 10.35
N LEU A 5 -30.33 -7.22 10.73
CA LEU A 5 -30.57 -5.84 10.24
C LEU A 5 -29.24 -5.20 9.83
N PRO A 6 -28.99 -5.02 8.52
CA PRO A 6 -27.84 -4.27 8.07
C PRO A 6 -27.96 -2.80 8.49
N ARG A 7 -26.88 -2.20 8.97
CA ARG A 7 -26.83 -0.75 9.16
C ARG A 7 -26.72 -0.11 7.78
N VAL A 8 -27.72 0.69 7.42
CA VAL A 8 -27.72 1.52 6.22
C VAL A 8 -27.33 2.93 6.65
N GLY A 9 -26.23 3.44 6.11
CA GLY A 9 -25.85 4.84 6.25
C GLY A 9 -26.39 5.63 5.05
N ILE A 10 -27.05 6.74 5.31
CA ILE A 10 -27.48 7.69 4.26
C ILE A 10 -26.71 8.97 4.48
N ALA A 11 -25.96 9.40 3.46
CA ALA A 11 -25.29 10.69 3.46
C ALA A 11 -25.97 11.62 2.46
N ILE A 12 -26.34 12.80 2.92
CA ILE A 12 -26.96 13.84 2.10
C ILE A 12 -25.94 14.96 1.92
N GLN A 13 -25.58 15.24 0.68
CA GLN A 13 -24.68 16.35 0.34
C GLN A 13 -25.51 17.65 0.12
N PRO A 14 -24.89 18.81 0.33
CA PRO A 14 -25.54 20.09 0.01
C PRO A 14 -25.99 20.14 -1.43
N ARG A 15 -27.11 20.82 -1.68
CA ARG A 15 -27.60 21.04 -3.03
C ARG A 15 -26.53 21.77 -3.87
N ARG A 16 -26.18 21.16 -5.01
CA ARG A 16 -25.29 21.79 -6.00
C ARG A 16 -26.11 22.25 -7.20
N SER A 17 -25.92 23.49 -7.63
CA SER A 17 -26.45 23.99 -8.90
C SER A 17 -25.49 23.57 -10.01
N ILE A 18 -25.99 22.88 -11.02
CA ILE A 18 -25.22 22.45 -12.18
C ILE A 18 -25.49 23.43 -13.30
N ALA A 19 -24.52 24.33 -13.56
CA ALA A 19 -24.59 25.18 -14.75
C ALA A 19 -24.25 24.30 -15.97
N MET A 20 -25.21 24.15 -16.86
CA MET A 20 -24.99 23.45 -18.13
C MET A 20 -24.17 24.35 -19.06
N PRO A 21 -23.01 23.89 -19.58
CA PRO A 21 -22.23 24.68 -20.52
C PRO A 21 -23.01 24.85 -21.81
N ASP A 22 -22.92 26.06 -22.40
CA ASP A 22 -23.47 26.32 -23.71
C ASP A 22 -22.61 25.65 -24.78
N LEU A 23 -23.07 24.50 -25.27
CA LEU A 23 -22.40 23.65 -26.26
C LEU A 23 -23.25 23.56 -27.53
N PRO A 24 -22.62 23.60 -28.72
CA PRO A 24 -23.32 23.79 -30.00
C PRO A 24 -24.32 22.68 -30.33
N THR A 25 -24.15 21.46 -29.81
CA THR A 25 -25.07 20.35 -30.13
C THR A 25 -25.68 19.72 -28.90
N ALA A 26 -26.91 19.20 -29.05
CA ALA A 26 -27.61 18.46 -28.00
C ALA A 26 -26.80 17.21 -27.53
N ARG A 27 -26.07 16.57 -28.43
CA ARG A 27 -25.21 15.42 -28.13
C ARG A 27 -24.05 15.82 -27.21
N LEU A 28 -23.38 16.92 -27.48
CA LEU A 28 -22.30 17.46 -26.64
C LEU A 28 -22.82 17.87 -25.27
N ARG A 29 -23.98 18.54 -25.20
CA ARG A 29 -24.61 18.92 -23.92
C ARG A 29 -24.94 17.70 -23.08
N ARG A 30 -25.55 16.66 -23.67
CA ARG A 30 -25.88 15.41 -22.93
C ARG A 30 -24.61 14.71 -22.45
N ARG A 31 -23.58 14.62 -23.28
CA ARG A 31 -22.29 14.04 -22.87
C ARG A 31 -21.70 14.79 -21.68
N ARG A 32 -21.64 16.11 -21.75
CA ARG A 32 -21.10 16.93 -20.65
C ARG A 32 -21.93 16.84 -19.38
N ALA A 33 -23.26 16.78 -19.50
CA ALA A 33 -24.15 16.53 -18.37
C ALA A 33 -23.83 15.18 -17.70
N GLY A 34 -23.66 14.14 -18.47
CA GLY A 34 -23.28 12.81 -17.96
C GLY A 34 -21.93 12.81 -17.23
N GLU A 35 -20.93 13.51 -17.78
CA GLU A 35 -19.62 13.67 -17.14
C GLU A 35 -19.74 14.40 -15.80
N LEU A 36 -20.46 15.54 -15.75
CA LEU A 36 -20.70 16.29 -14.51
C LEU A 36 -21.43 15.48 -13.46
N MET A 37 -22.47 14.74 -13.87
CA MET A 37 -23.22 13.87 -12.95
C MET A 37 -22.33 12.75 -12.39
N ARG A 38 -21.49 12.14 -13.24
CA ARG A 38 -20.51 11.14 -12.79
C ARG A 38 -19.54 11.73 -11.77
N ASP A 39 -18.98 12.91 -12.07
CA ASP A 39 -18.02 13.56 -11.18
C ASP A 39 -18.66 13.89 -9.81
N ILE A 40 -19.91 14.34 -9.79
CA ILE A 40 -20.67 14.56 -8.55
C ILE A 40 -20.86 13.24 -7.77
N LEU A 41 -21.23 12.15 -8.46
CA LEU A 41 -21.39 10.85 -7.82
C LEU A 41 -20.07 10.31 -7.24
N LEU A 42 -18.95 10.50 -7.95
CA LEU A 42 -17.63 10.12 -7.45
C LEU A 42 -17.25 10.94 -6.21
N ASP A 43 -17.48 12.26 -6.22
CA ASP A 43 -17.28 13.12 -5.06
C ASP A 43 -18.12 12.63 -3.85
N MET A 44 -19.39 12.28 -4.10
CA MET A 44 -20.26 11.76 -3.05
C MET A 44 -19.77 10.43 -2.47
N LEU A 45 -19.30 9.50 -3.31
CA LEU A 45 -18.75 8.22 -2.86
C LEU A 45 -17.54 8.45 -1.93
N VAL A 46 -16.61 9.32 -2.32
CA VAL A 46 -15.43 9.63 -1.50
C VAL A 46 -15.82 10.35 -0.21
N ALA A 47 -16.74 11.33 -0.30
CA ALA A 47 -17.19 12.10 0.87
C ALA A 47 -17.96 11.25 1.91
N THR A 48 -18.51 10.12 1.50
CA THR A 48 -19.26 9.20 2.39
C THR A 48 -18.39 8.11 3.01
N GLU A 49 -17.11 7.98 2.59
CA GLU A 49 -16.20 7.02 3.22
C GLU A 49 -15.97 7.38 4.70
N PRO A 50 -16.14 6.41 5.62
CA PRO A 50 -15.96 6.67 7.04
C PRO A 50 -14.50 7.02 7.33
N LYS A 51 -14.28 8.11 8.06
CA LYS A 51 -12.96 8.42 8.61
C LYS A 51 -12.59 7.38 9.68
N ARG A 52 -11.45 6.74 9.52
CA ARG A 52 -10.97 5.66 10.41
C ARG A 52 -9.45 5.58 10.38
N THR A 53 -8.90 4.88 11.36
CA THR A 53 -7.46 4.56 11.38
C THR A 53 -7.17 3.42 10.40
N LEU A 54 -5.92 3.25 10.01
CA LEU A 54 -5.48 2.15 9.13
C LEU A 54 -5.81 0.78 9.75
N TYR A 55 -5.56 0.61 11.05
CA TYR A 55 -5.92 -0.61 11.74
C TYR A 55 -7.44 -0.82 11.80
N GLY A 56 -8.21 0.24 11.98
CA GLY A 56 -9.67 0.19 11.90
C GLY A 56 -10.17 -0.27 10.52
N ALA A 57 -9.56 0.24 9.45
CA ALA A 57 -9.86 -0.20 8.07
C ALA A 57 -9.52 -1.68 7.85
N PHE A 58 -8.38 -2.17 8.38
CA PHE A 58 -8.03 -3.57 8.35
C PHE A 58 -9.05 -4.46 9.09
N LEU A 59 -9.49 -4.07 10.28
CA LEU A 59 -10.49 -4.82 11.03
C LEU A 59 -11.85 -4.85 10.31
N GLU A 60 -12.19 -3.79 9.62
CA GLU A 60 -13.40 -3.77 8.80
C GLU A 60 -13.27 -4.67 7.58
N GLY A 61 -12.15 -4.66 6.87
CA GLY A 61 -11.86 -5.63 5.81
C GLY A 61 -12.00 -7.07 6.31
N LYS A 62 -11.40 -7.39 7.47
CA LYS A 62 -11.58 -8.71 8.11
C LYS A 62 -13.06 -9.02 8.40
N ARG A 63 -13.85 -8.04 8.79
CA ARG A 63 -15.30 -8.22 9.06
C ARG A 63 -16.09 -8.44 7.78
N CYS A 64 -15.75 -7.72 6.71
CA CYS A 64 -16.46 -7.79 5.43
C CYS A 64 -16.14 -9.07 4.66
N PHE A 65 -14.86 -9.43 4.55
CA PHE A 65 -14.39 -10.54 3.72
C PHE A 65 -14.25 -11.86 4.50
N GLY A 66 -14.13 -11.79 5.82
CA GLY A 66 -14.01 -12.94 6.69
C GLY A 66 -12.58 -13.20 7.18
N ARG A 67 -12.48 -13.82 8.36
CA ARG A 67 -11.21 -14.11 9.03
C ARG A 67 -10.28 -15.02 8.18
N ASN A 68 -10.85 -15.98 7.48
CA ASN A 68 -10.11 -16.98 6.72
C ASN A 68 -9.84 -16.56 5.27
N TYR A 69 -10.36 -15.40 4.86
CA TYR A 69 -10.12 -14.88 3.52
C TYR A 69 -8.64 -14.60 3.30
N LYS A 70 -8.06 -15.19 2.26
CA LYS A 70 -6.66 -15.07 1.88
C LYS A 70 -6.45 -13.73 1.17
N LEU A 71 -5.66 -12.85 1.80
CA LEU A 71 -5.44 -11.48 1.32
C LEU A 71 -4.08 -11.30 0.67
N ALA A 72 -3.03 -11.82 1.31
CA ALA A 72 -1.65 -11.60 0.89
C ALA A 72 -0.90 -12.92 0.71
N GLU A 73 -0.02 -12.92 -0.27
CA GLU A 73 0.96 -13.98 -0.52
C GLU A 73 2.30 -13.32 -0.80
N ASP A 74 3.40 -13.97 -0.46
CA ASP A 74 4.75 -13.49 -0.77
C ASP A 74 5.63 -14.63 -1.31
N VAL A 75 6.92 -14.36 -1.48
CA VAL A 75 7.89 -15.32 -2.03
C VAL A 75 8.05 -16.62 -1.21
N LEU A 76 7.51 -16.67 0.00
CA LEU A 76 7.44 -17.91 0.79
C LEU A 76 6.30 -18.83 0.34
N MET A 77 5.51 -18.41 -0.64
CA MET A 77 4.36 -19.14 -1.21
C MET A 77 3.30 -19.52 -0.15
N ARG A 78 3.19 -18.71 0.90
CA ARG A 78 2.18 -18.88 1.94
C ARG A 78 1.10 -17.83 1.78
N GLU A 79 -0.12 -18.29 1.62
CA GLU A 79 -1.26 -17.41 1.62
C GLU A 79 -1.63 -16.98 3.04
N GLU A 80 -1.50 -15.70 3.30
CA GLU A 80 -1.87 -15.08 4.57
C GLU A 80 -3.30 -14.55 4.54
N SER A 81 -4.09 -14.99 5.52
CA SER A 81 -5.47 -14.52 5.69
C SER A 81 -5.53 -13.27 6.57
N TYR A 82 -6.67 -12.56 6.57
CA TYR A 82 -6.90 -11.50 7.55
C TYR A 82 -6.67 -11.99 8.99
N GLY A 83 -7.01 -13.24 9.28
CA GLY A 83 -6.82 -13.81 10.62
C GLY A 83 -5.36 -14.09 10.96
N SER A 84 -4.55 -14.57 10.02
CA SER A 84 -3.11 -14.78 10.24
C SER A 84 -2.35 -13.47 10.32
N LEU A 85 -2.64 -12.51 9.44
CA LEU A 85 -2.09 -11.15 9.50
C LEU A 85 -2.42 -10.47 10.83
N LEU A 86 -3.68 -10.61 11.31
CA LEU A 86 -4.06 -10.09 12.63
C LEU A 86 -3.23 -10.70 13.76
N LYS A 87 -3.07 -12.03 13.79
CA LYS A 87 -2.28 -12.69 14.83
C LYS A 87 -0.83 -12.23 14.86
N THR A 88 -0.21 -12.10 13.66
CA THR A 88 1.15 -11.60 13.53
C THR A 88 1.23 -10.14 13.98
N SER A 89 0.29 -9.30 13.57
CA SER A 89 0.23 -7.89 14.01
C SER A 89 0.06 -7.78 15.53
N LEU A 90 -0.79 -8.59 16.16
CA LEU A 90 -0.98 -8.60 17.60
C LEU A 90 0.29 -9.00 18.36
N ALA A 91 1.02 -10.02 17.87
CA ALA A 91 2.29 -10.42 18.46
C ALA A 91 3.32 -9.28 18.37
N LEU A 92 3.42 -8.63 17.22
CA LEU A 92 4.29 -7.46 17.01
C LEU A 92 3.87 -6.27 17.88
N MET A 93 2.56 -5.97 17.99
CA MET A 93 2.05 -4.92 18.89
C MET A 93 2.53 -5.12 20.32
N ARG A 94 2.44 -6.37 20.81
CA ARG A 94 2.80 -6.71 22.18
C ARG A 94 4.27 -6.47 22.48
N LEU A 95 5.14 -6.88 21.55
CA LEU A 95 6.59 -6.75 21.69
C LEU A 95 7.05 -5.30 21.47
N LEU A 96 6.60 -4.67 20.39
CA LEU A 96 6.99 -3.29 20.06
C LEU A 96 6.55 -2.29 21.13
N SER A 97 5.44 -2.54 21.84
CA SER A 97 5.01 -1.69 22.96
C SER A 97 5.96 -1.71 24.16
N ARG A 98 6.88 -2.67 24.23
CA ARG A 98 7.94 -2.73 25.26
C ARG A 98 9.22 -2.05 24.82
N MET A 99 9.41 -1.88 23.51
CA MET A 99 10.65 -1.38 22.90
C MET A 99 10.52 0.09 22.45
N THR A 100 9.29 0.56 22.30
CA THR A 100 9.00 1.89 21.75
C THR A 100 7.87 2.56 22.53
N ALA A 101 7.86 3.88 22.58
CA ALA A 101 6.79 4.67 23.17
C ALA A 101 5.72 5.05 22.13
N ALA A 102 4.57 5.56 22.59
CA ALA A 102 3.59 6.18 21.70
C ALA A 102 4.22 7.39 21.01
N ASP A 103 3.83 7.63 19.78
CA ASP A 103 4.33 8.69 18.89
C ASP A 103 5.79 8.55 18.45
N ASP A 104 6.49 7.48 18.87
CA ASP A 104 7.81 7.19 18.30
C ASP A 104 7.70 6.94 16.79
N VAL A 105 8.65 7.51 16.06
CA VAL A 105 8.86 7.18 14.64
C VAL A 105 9.83 5.99 14.58
N VAL A 106 9.33 4.89 14.01
CA VAL A 106 10.06 3.62 13.93
C VAL A 106 10.47 3.34 12.49
N GLY A 107 11.76 3.26 12.24
CA GLY A 107 12.28 2.91 10.91
C GLY A 107 11.89 1.48 10.52
N VAL A 108 11.42 1.29 9.29
CA VAL A 108 11.11 -0.02 8.72
C VAL A 108 12.08 -0.32 7.58
N LEU A 109 12.95 -1.30 7.79
CA LEU A 109 13.94 -1.77 6.81
C LEU A 109 13.63 -3.22 6.44
N ALA A 110 12.59 -3.42 5.64
CA ALA A 110 12.06 -4.72 5.33
C ALA A 110 11.55 -4.78 3.87
N PRO A 111 11.51 -5.99 3.26
CA PRO A 111 11.08 -6.17 1.88
C PRO A 111 9.55 -6.13 1.74
N ASN A 112 9.06 -6.23 0.51
CA ASN A 112 7.67 -6.51 0.22
C ASN A 112 7.31 -7.93 0.69
N ALA A 113 6.73 -8.03 1.88
CA ALA A 113 6.35 -9.30 2.51
C ALA A 113 5.13 -9.12 3.41
N ALA A 114 4.43 -10.21 3.69
CA ALA A 114 3.27 -10.22 4.59
C ALA A 114 3.65 -9.82 6.04
N SER A 115 4.87 -10.12 6.46
CA SER A 115 5.42 -9.67 7.75
C SER A 115 5.57 -8.15 7.83
N THR A 116 5.98 -7.50 6.74
CA THR A 116 6.09 -6.03 6.66
C THR A 116 4.71 -5.38 6.74
N LEU A 117 3.70 -5.96 6.07
CA LEU A 117 2.32 -5.51 6.21
C LEU A 117 1.83 -5.62 7.66
N SER A 118 2.11 -6.76 8.32
CA SER A 118 1.75 -6.97 9.72
C SER A 118 2.49 -5.99 10.65
N LEU A 119 3.74 -5.64 10.35
CA LEU A 119 4.52 -4.64 11.09
C LEU A 119 3.92 -3.24 10.99
N ILE A 120 3.57 -2.79 9.79
CA ILE A 120 2.91 -1.51 9.56
C ILE A 120 1.61 -1.43 10.37
N LEU A 121 0.78 -2.47 10.32
CA LEU A 121 -0.46 -2.55 11.09
C LEU A 121 -0.22 -2.51 12.60
N ALA A 122 0.81 -3.21 13.08
CA ALA A 122 1.14 -3.26 14.49
C ALA A 122 1.60 -1.90 15.04
N LEU A 123 2.50 -1.24 14.34
CA LEU A 123 2.99 0.10 14.70
C LEU A 123 1.84 1.11 14.69
N SER A 124 1.10 1.15 13.58
CA SER A 124 -0.06 2.03 13.41
C SER A 124 -1.12 1.84 14.51
N ALA A 125 -1.47 0.60 14.87
CA ALA A 125 -2.46 0.32 15.93
C ALA A 125 -2.02 0.80 17.32
N LYS A 126 -0.73 0.93 17.55
CA LYS A 126 -0.15 1.35 18.84
C LYS A 126 0.30 2.81 18.85
N ARG A 127 -0.13 3.60 17.89
CA ARG A 127 0.26 5.02 17.75
C ARG A 127 1.77 5.22 17.63
N ARG A 128 2.44 4.29 16.92
CA ARG A 128 3.81 4.43 16.44
C ARG A 128 3.76 4.72 14.96
N VAL A 129 4.67 5.54 14.48
CA VAL A 129 4.68 5.97 13.08
C VAL A 129 5.76 5.18 12.32
N PRO A 130 5.42 4.17 11.51
CA PRO A 130 6.39 3.51 10.64
C PRO A 130 6.96 4.49 9.63
N ALA A 131 8.29 4.62 9.62
CA ALA A 131 9.04 5.37 8.62
C ALA A 131 9.68 4.39 7.64
N MET A 132 9.21 4.39 6.41
CA MET A 132 9.61 3.42 5.40
C MET A 132 10.96 3.80 4.81
N LEU A 133 12.02 3.12 5.23
CA LEU A 133 13.39 3.44 4.86
C LEU A 133 13.72 2.96 3.44
N ASN A 134 14.25 3.87 2.62
CA ASN A 134 14.72 3.55 1.28
C ASN A 134 16.13 2.92 1.35
N TYR A 135 16.20 1.60 1.29
CA TYR A 135 17.44 0.84 1.36
C TYR A 135 18.33 0.98 0.11
N THR A 136 17.84 1.59 -0.96
CA THR A 136 18.64 1.83 -2.17
C THR A 136 19.41 3.16 -2.13
N ALA A 137 19.14 3.98 -1.10
CA ALA A 137 19.72 5.32 -0.99
C ALA A 137 21.15 5.32 -0.36
N GLY A 138 21.68 4.16 -0.01
CA GLY A 138 22.97 4.04 0.66
C GLY A 138 22.95 4.54 2.12
N VAL A 139 24.13 4.55 2.75
CA VAL A 139 24.29 4.93 4.18
C VAL A 139 23.89 6.37 4.41
N ASP A 140 24.37 7.30 3.62
CA ASP A 140 24.09 8.73 3.77
C ASP A 140 22.60 9.05 3.65
N GLY A 141 21.92 8.39 2.71
CA GLY A 141 20.48 8.51 2.52
C GLY A 141 19.71 7.98 3.74
N LEU A 142 20.11 6.83 4.26
CA LEU A 142 19.48 6.25 5.46
C LEU A 142 19.72 7.09 6.70
N ARG A 143 20.96 7.55 6.92
CA ARG A 143 21.32 8.43 8.04
C ARG A 143 20.53 9.73 7.99
N SER A 144 20.47 10.37 6.82
CA SER A 144 19.70 11.60 6.63
C SER A 144 18.20 11.39 6.89
N ALA A 145 17.64 10.26 6.45
CA ALA A 145 16.25 9.91 6.74
C ALA A 145 16.01 9.68 8.23
N CYS A 146 16.91 8.96 8.92
CA CYS A 146 16.82 8.74 10.37
C CYS A 146 16.89 10.07 11.13
N THR A 147 17.81 10.96 10.75
CA THR A 147 17.93 12.28 11.38
C THR A 147 16.70 13.14 11.13
N ALA A 148 16.21 13.21 9.87
CA ALA A 148 15.07 14.04 9.51
C ALA A 148 13.76 13.61 10.20
N ALA A 149 13.60 12.33 10.49
CA ALA A 149 12.40 11.79 11.15
C ALA A 149 12.61 11.46 12.63
N GLY A 150 13.78 11.74 13.20
CA GLY A 150 14.09 11.47 14.61
C GLY A 150 14.04 9.97 14.98
N ILE A 151 14.42 9.09 14.05
CA ILE A 151 14.37 7.64 14.23
C ILE A 151 15.46 7.18 15.17
N ARG A 152 15.05 6.53 16.27
CA ARG A 152 15.94 5.87 17.23
C ARG A 152 15.84 4.36 17.22
N THR A 153 14.77 3.84 16.67
CA THR A 153 14.51 2.40 16.57
C THR A 153 14.23 2.01 15.13
N ILE A 154 14.90 0.99 14.65
CA ILE A 154 14.66 0.39 13.33
C ILE A 154 14.22 -1.05 13.54
N VAL A 155 13.16 -1.47 12.84
CA VAL A 155 12.78 -2.87 12.71
C VAL A 155 13.16 -3.33 11.32
N ALA A 156 14.02 -4.34 11.25
CA ALA A 156 14.56 -4.89 10.00
C ALA A 156 14.24 -6.38 9.83
N SER A 157 14.37 -6.90 8.62
CA SER A 157 14.44 -8.34 8.38
C SER A 157 15.90 -8.75 8.16
N ARG A 158 16.41 -9.68 8.97
CA ARG A 158 17.78 -10.20 8.88
C ARG A 158 18.02 -10.85 7.52
N THR A 159 17.12 -11.74 7.13
CA THR A 159 17.17 -12.43 5.84
C THR A 159 17.17 -11.45 4.66
N PHE A 160 16.43 -10.35 4.78
CA PHE A 160 16.42 -9.31 3.74
C PHE A 160 17.74 -8.56 3.71
N VAL A 161 18.26 -8.12 4.85
CA VAL A 161 19.55 -7.41 4.95
C VAL A 161 20.67 -8.26 4.34
N GLU A 162 20.68 -9.58 4.57
CA GLU A 162 21.63 -10.51 3.99
C GLU A 162 21.47 -10.66 2.48
N LYS A 163 20.25 -10.98 2.01
CA LYS A 163 19.99 -11.20 0.57
C LYS A 163 20.19 -9.94 -0.28
N ALA A 164 19.86 -8.77 0.26
CA ALA A 164 20.06 -7.49 -0.40
C ALA A 164 21.49 -6.92 -0.22
N ARG A 165 22.38 -7.66 0.48
CA ARG A 165 23.77 -7.27 0.76
C ARG A 165 23.90 -5.92 1.46
N LEU A 166 23.00 -5.67 2.40
CA LEU A 166 22.94 -4.42 3.17
C LEU A 166 23.70 -4.46 4.51
N GLN A 167 24.43 -5.57 4.83
CA GLN A 167 25.12 -5.72 6.10
C GLN A 167 26.11 -4.59 6.36
N GLY A 168 26.92 -4.23 5.34
CA GLY A 168 27.88 -3.12 5.43
C GLY A 168 27.18 -1.77 5.65
N VAL A 169 26.07 -1.53 4.93
CA VAL A 169 25.28 -0.32 5.06
C VAL A 169 24.68 -0.18 6.49
N VAL A 170 24.16 -1.27 7.03
CA VAL A 170 23.59 -1.32 8.38
C VAL A 170 24.67 -1.13 9.44
N ALA A 171 25.83 -1.80 9.30
CA ALA A 171 26.94 -1.66 10.24
C ALA A 171 27.47 -0.22 10.29
N GLN A 172 27.70 0.39 9.12
CA GLN A 172 28.16 1.77 9.02
C GLN A 172 27.13 2.77 9.57
N LEU A 173 25.82 2.55 9.32
CA LEU A 173 24.77 3.38 9.89
C LEU A 173 24.80 3.37 11.42
N LEU A 174 24.99 2.20 12.04
CA LEU A 174 25.10 2.06 13.50
C LEU A 174 26.33 2.74 14.05
N GLU A 175 27.50 2.55 13.42
CA GLU A 175 28.75 3.20 13.81
C GLU A 175 28.65 4.72 13.74
N GLU A 176 28.19 5.26 12.61
CA GLU A 176 28.06 6.71 12.42
C GLU A 176 26.97 7.36 13.27
N SER A 177 25.98 6.57 13.72
CA SER A 177 24.96 7.07 14.66
C SER A 177 25.42 7.16 16.12
N GLY A 178 26.63 6.70 16.42
CA GLY A 178 27.17 6.71 17.80
C GLY A 178 26.28 5.91 18.76
N ASN A 179 25.69 4.80 18.33
CA ASN A 179 24.75 3.95 19.08
C ASN A 179 23.43 4.66 19.47
N SER A 180 23.08 5.76 18.82
CA SER A 180 21.78 6.42 19.06
C SER A 180 20.61 5.69 18.41
N ILE A 181 20.89 4.75 17.47
CA ILE A 181 19.92 3.93 16.77
C ILE A 181 20.05 2.48 17.25
N THR A 182 18.92 1.86 17.59
CA THR A 182 18.81 0.44 17.90
C THR A 182 18.08 -0.30 16.78
N ILE A 183 18.62 -1.44 16.35
CA ILE A 183 18.00 -2.29 15.33
C ILE A 183 17.47 -3.58 15.95
N TYR A 184 16.19 -3.88 15.73
CA TYR A 184 15.55 -5.14 16.07
C TYR A 184 15.24 -5.93 14.80
N TYR A 185 15.45 -7.24 14.82
CA TYR A 185 15.16 -8.10 13.69
C TYR A 185 13.86 -8.87 13.90
N LEU A 186 12.99 -8.89 12.87
CA LEU A 186 11.69 -9.56 12.90
C LEU A 186 11.81 -11.05 13.26
N GLU A 187 12.90 -11.68 12.82
CA GLU A 187 13.18 -13.10 13.05
C GLU A 187 13.35 -13.43 14.54
N ASP A 188 13.87 -12.49 15.32
CA ASP A 188 14.13 -12.66 16.76
C ASP A 188 12.84 -12.53 17.59
N PHE A 189 11.83 -11.85 17.09
CA PHE A 189 10.59 -11.57 17.81
C PHE A 189 9.83 -12.82 18.22
N LYS A 190 9.90 -13.89 17.41
CA LYS A 190 9.23 -15.16 17.76
C LYS A 190 9.78 -15.78 19.04
N ALA A 191 11.09 -15.69 19.27
CA ALA A 191 11.76 -16.19 20.46
C ALA A 191 11.45 -15.34 21.71
N MET A 192 11.12 -14.07 21.53
CA MET A 192 10.81 -13.13 22.62
C MET A 192 9.38 -13.30 23.18
N LEU A 193 8.52 -14.07 22.51
CA LEU A 193 7.13 -14.28 22.94
C LEU A 193 7.02 -15.31 24.06
N GLY A 194 6.74 -14.83 25.26
CA GLY A 194 6.42 -15.67 26.42
C GLY A 194 4.99 -16.23 26.40
N LEU A 195 4.66 -17.10 27.37
CA LEU A 195 3.32 -17.66 27.50
C LEU A 195 2.24 -16.61 27.70
N GLY A 196 2.49 -15.60 28.53
CA GLY A 196 1.56 -14.48 28.76
C GLY A 196 1.29 -13.69 27.48
N ASP A 197 2.29 -13.53 26.61
CA ASP A 197 2.11 -12.84 25.33
C ASP A 197 1.26 -13.65 24.35
N LYS A 198 1.43 -14.98 24.33
CA LYS A 198 0.62 -15.90 23.52
C LYS A 198 -0.85 -15.86 23.97
N LEU A 199 -1.11 -15.85 25.29
CA LEU A 199 -2.46 -15.71 25.82
C LEU A 199 -3.06 -14.35 25.48
N TRP A 200 -2.28 -13.29 25.58
CA TRP A 200 -2.71 -11.95 25.18
C TRP A 200 -3.07 -11.88 23.69
N VAL A 201 -2.27 -12.47 22.81
CA VAL A 201 -2.56 -12.58 21.37
C VAL A 201 -3.82 -13.39 21.11
N LEU A 202 -4.02 -14.50 21.84
CA LEU A 202 -5.22 -15.33 21.69
C LEU A 202 -6.48 -14.54 22.07
N TRP A 203 -6.47 -13.86 23.22
CA TRP A 203 -7.58 -13.01 23.68
C TRP A 203 -7.91 -11.92 22.65
N HIS A 204 -6.92 -11.16 22.23
CA HIS A 204 -7.11 -10.06 21.29
C HIS A 204 -7.36 -10.53 19.83
N SER A 205 -7.14 -11.79 19.52
CA SER A 205 -7.61 -12.35 18.23
C SER A 205 -9.14 -12.36 18.12
N VAL A 206 -9.84 -12.39 19.26
CA VAL A 206 -11.30 -12.28 19.37
C VAL A 206 -11.71 -10.80 19.54
N PHE A 207 -11.07 -10.08 20.45
CA PHE A 207 -11.37 -8.69 20.81
C PHE A 207 -10.34 -7.72 20.19
N ALA A 208 -10.14 -7.81 18.86
CA ALA A 208 -9.04 -7.15 18.17
C ALA A 208 -9.01 -5.61 18.30
N SER A 209 -10.17 -4.97 18.40
CA SER A 209 -10.26 -3.52 18.58
C SER A 209 -9.70 -3.04 19.91
N GLN A 210 -9.74 -3.87 20.96
CA GLN A 210 -9.20 -3.54 22.29
C GLN A 210 -7.66 -3.57 22.33
N ALA A 211 -7.02 -4.16 21.32
CA ALA A 211 -5.57 -4.18 21.22
C ALA A 211 -4.99 -2.81 20.81
N ALA A 212 -5.76 -2.01 20.10
CA ALA A 212 -5.33 -0.71 19.59
C ALA A 212 -5.39 0.38 20.68
N VAL A 213 -4.55 1.39 20.53
CA VAL A 213 -4.63 2.63 21.31
C VAL A 213 -5.61 3.58 20.61
N ALA A 214 -6.36 4.34 21.39
CA ALA A 214 -7.24 5.37 20.86
C ALA A 214 -6.41 6.46 20.13
N GLN A 215 -6.82 6.79 18.92
CA GLN A 215 -6.16 7.78 18.08
C GLN A 215 -7.14 8.35 17.06
N SER A 216 -6.84 9.56 16.58
CA SER A 216 -7.60 10.23 15.53
C SER A 216 -7.24 9.67 14.15
N PRO A 217 -8.18 9.64 13.19
CA PRO A 217 -7.83 9.43 11.79
C PRO A 217 -6.84 10.47 11.23
N ASP A 218 -6.77 11.64 11.82
CA ASP A 218 -5.88 12.73 11.42
C ASP A 218 -4.49 12.65 12.06
N ASP A 219 -4.27 11.70 13.00
CA ASP A 219 -2.94 11.45 13.58
C ASP A 219 -1.97 10.89 12.51
N ALA A 220 -0.66 11.12 12.73
CA ALA A 220 0.38 10.59 11.86
C ALA A 220 0.34 9.07 11.79
N CYS A 221 0.37 8.54 10.58
CA CYS A 221 0.24 7.10 10.32
C CYS A 221 1.51 6.49 9.71
N ILE A 222 2.14 7.17 8.77
CA ILE A 222 3.33 6.70 8.04
C ILE A 222 4.19 7.89 7.64
N VAL A 223 5.52 7.70 7.66
CA VAL A 223 6.49 8.62 7.04
C VAL A 223 7.08 7.94 5.80
N LEU A 224 7.06 8.66 4.69
CA LEU A 224 7.73 8.30 3.45
C LEU A 224 8.81 9.34 3.13
N PHE A 225 9.88 8.92 2.47
CA PHE A 225 10.98 9.83 2.14
C PHE A 225 11.02 10.11 0.64
N THR A 226 11.20 11.38 0.31
CA THR A 226 11.44 11.83 -1.07
C THR A 226 12.86 12.37 -1.19
N SER A 227 13.46 12.27 -2.38
CA SER A 227 14.70 12.96 -2.71
C SER A 227 14.42 14.46 -2.74
N GLY A 228 14.70 15.17 -1.67
CA GLY A 228 14.51 16.64 -1.65
C GLY A 228 15.30 17.32 -2.77
N SER A 229 14.83 18.50 -3.20
CA SER A 229 15.46 19.32 -4.25
C SER A 229 16.92 19.68 -4.00
N GLU A 230 17.38 19.60 -2.75
CA GLU A 230 18.75 19.85 -2.30
C GLU A 230 19.54 18.55 -2.04
N GLY A 231 19.07 17.40 -2.54
CA GLY A 231 19.73 16.10 -2.35
C GLY A 231 19.57 15.46 -0.97
N LYS A 232 18.98 16.15 0.01
CA LYS A 232 18.67 15.59 1.34
C LYS A 232 17.25 15.02 1.36
N PRO A 233 17.04 13.80 1.89
CA PRO A 233 15.71 13.24 2.03
C PRO A 233 14.78 14.11 2.86
N LYS A 234 13.56 14.34 2.37
CA LYS A 234 12.47 14.98 3.12
C LYS A 234 11.49 13.91 3.57
N GLY A 235 11.12 13.92 4.85
CA GLY A 235 10.08 13.04 5.38
C GLY A 235 8.70 13.63 5.13
N VAL A 236 7.88 12.91 4.38
CA VAL A 236 6.47 13.22 4.14
C VAL A 236 5.64 12.45 5.14
N VAL A 237 4.95 13.14 6.04
CA VAL A 237 4.11 12.53 7.06
C VAL A 237 2.68 12.42 6.54
N HIS A 238 2.15 11.20 6.50
CA HIS A 238 0.77 10.94 6.14
C HIS A 238 -0.06 10.59 7.37
N SER A 239 -1.29 11.11 7.43
CA SER A 239 -2.29 10.67 8.39
C SER A 239 -3.01 9.40 7.89
N HIS A 240 -3.72 8.72 8.80
CA HIS A 240 -4.60 7.63 8.41
C HIS A 240 -5.66 8.10 7.40
N ALA A 241 -6.22 9.28 7.66
CA ALA A 241 -7.26 9.85 6.80
C ALA A 241 -6.75 10.14 5.39
N SER A 242 -5.55 10.73 5.23
CA SER A 242 -5.01 11.07 3.90
C SER A 242 -4.75 9.82 3.05
N LEU A 243 -4.19 8.77 3.65
CA LEU A 243 -3.92 7.50 2.97
C LEU A 243 -5.22 6.79 2.54
N LEU A 244 -6.18 6.67 3.47
CA LEU A 244 -7.44 5.98 3.20
C LEU A 244 -8.35 6.78 2.25
N ALA A 245 -8.29 8.12 2.27
CA ALA A 245 -8.99 8.96 1.29
C ALA A 245 -8.47 8.71 -0.12
N ASN A 246 -7.14 8.60 -0.30
CA ASN A 246 -6.58 8.29 -1.62
C ASN A 246 -6.97 6.89 -2.11
N VAL A 247 -7.01 5.90 -1.21
CA VAL A 247 -7.55 4.57 -1.56
C VAL A 247 -9.03 4.64 -1.97
N ALA A 248 -9.84 5.45 -1.28
CA ALA A 248 -11.24 5.66 -1.64
C ALA A 248 -11.39 6.30 -3.02
N GLN A 249 -10.55 7.31 -3.33
CA GLN A 249 -10.50 7.96 -4.63
C GLN A 249 -10.13 6.98 -5.76
N ILE A 250 -9.12 6.13 -5.53
CA ILE A 250 -8.73 5.08 -6.49
C ILE A 250 -9.91 4.12 -6.74
N ARG A 251 -10.57 3.65 -5.67
CA ARG A 251 -11.72 2.74 -5.76
C ARG A 251 -12.95 3.38 -6.41
N ALA A 252 -13.09 4.68 -6.32
CA ALA A 252 -14.19 5.40 -6.97
C ALA A 252 -14.06 5.42 -8.50
N VAL A 253 -12.83 5.41 -9.03
CA VAL A 253 -12.57 5.50 -10.47
C VAL A 253 -12.19 4.17 -11.13
N ALA A 254 -11.74 3.18 -10.36
CA ALA A 254 -11.34 1.87 -10.84
C ALA A 254 -11.99 0.76 -9.99
N ASP A 255 -12.59 -0.20 -10.68
CA ASP A 255 -13.33 -1.30 -10.07
C ASP A 255 -12.38 -2.41 -9.61
N PHE A 256 -11.92 -2.31 -8.36
CA PHE A 256 -11.13 -3.34 -7.69
C PHE A 256 -12.02 -4.23 -6.83
N THR A 257 -11.97 -5.54 -7.07
CA THR A 257 -12.87 -6.52 -6.45
C THR A 257 -12.08 -7.65 -5.75
N PRO A 258 -12.72 -8.45 -4.89
CA PRO A 258 -12.11 -9.65 -4.31
C PRO A 258 -11.68 -10.73 -5.32
N LEU A 259 -12.09 -10.60 -6.59
CA LEU A 259 -11.64 -11.47 -7.68
C LEU A 259 -10.28 -11.06 -8.22
N ASP A 260 -9.85 -9.83 -7.93
CA ASP A 260 -8.57 -9.34 -8.39
C ASP A 260 -7.42 -9.82 -7.52
N LYS A 261 -6.28 -10.04 -8.16
CA LYS A 261 -4.99 -10.30 -7.52
C LYS A 261 -3.94 -9.36 -8.11
N ILE A 262 -3.32 -8.60 -7.24
CA ILE A 262 -2.34 -7.58 -7.60
C ILE A 262 -0.94 -8.21 -7.54
N MET A 263 -0.17 -8.10 -8.64
CA MET A 263 1.26 -8.31 -8.62
C MET A 263 1.95 -7.04 -8.13
N MET A 264 2.55 -7.08 -6.93
CA MET A 264 3.20 -5.93 -6.32
C MET A 264 4.69 -6.17 -6.14
N ALA A 265 5.47 -5.67 -7.09
CA ALA A 265 6.93 -5.66 -7.03
C ALA A 265 7.51 -4.27 -6.71
N LEU A 266 6.71 -3.20 -6.81
CA LEU A 266 7.16 -1.85 -6.45
C LEU A 266 7.47 -1.77 -4.95
N PRO A 267 8.60 -1.14 -4.55
CA PRO A 267 8.99 -1.06 -3.15
C PRO A 267 7.96 -0.36 -2.28
N LEU A 268 7.72 -0.89 -1.06
CA LEU A 268 6.77 -0.30 -0.10
C LEU A 268 7.25 1.00 0.54
N PHE A 269 8.53 1.36 0.39
CA PHE A 269 9.03 2.67 0.81
C PHE A 269 8.68 3.81 -0.17
N HIS A 270 8.13 3.47 -1.35
CA HIS A 270 7.50 4.42 -2.24
C HIS A 270 5.98 4.45 -2.03
N SER A 271 5.41 5.63 -2.03
CA SER A 271 3.97 5.85 -1.84
C SER A 271 3.11 5.05 -2.82
N PHE A 272 3.55 4.90 -4.07
CA PHE A 272 2.86 4.12 -5.09
C PHE A 272 2.79 2.62 -4.71
N GLY A 273 3.93 2.02 -4.32
CA GLY A 273 3.97 0.64 -3.86
C GLY A 273 3.16 0.42 -2.58
N LEU A 274 3.26 1.33 -1.61
CA LEU A 274 2.54 1.25 -0.35
C LEU A 274 1.02 1.34 -0.55
N THR A 275 0.55 2.37 -1.23
CA THR A 275 -0.89 2.60 -1.40
C THR A 275 -1.53 1.53 -2.27
N CYS A 276 -0.96 1.23 -3.44
CA CYS A 276 -1.53 0.24 -4.35
C CYS A 276 -1.23 -1.21 -3.92
N GLY A 277 -0.10 -1.48 -3.26
CA GLY A 277 0.31 -2.82 -2.88
C GLY A 277 -0.14 -3.29 -1.51
N VAL A 278 -0.43 -2.37 -0.59
CA VAL A 278 -0.81 -2.70 0.79
C VAL A 278 -2.19 -2.14 1.12
N LEU A 279 -2.38 -0.83 0.98
CA LEU A 279 -3.58 -0.18 1.49
C LEU A 279 -4.82 -0.50 0.64
N LEU A 280 -4.68 -0.48 -0.68
CA LEU A 280 -5.76 -0.83 -1.60
C LEU A 280 -6.26 -2.27 -1.39
N PRO A 281 -5.40 -3.31 -1.36
CA PRO A 281 -5.81 -4.68 -1.03
C PRO A 281 -6.54 -4.78 0.31
N LEU A 282 -6.00 -4.16 1.35
CA LEU A 282 -6.57 -4.17 2.70
C LEU A 282 -8.03 -3.73 2.76
N VAL A 283 -8.37 -2.70 1.99
CA VAL A 283 -9.70 -2.06 2.03
C VAL A 283 -10.67 -2.70 1.03
N SER A 284 -10.17 -3.08 -0.16
CA SER A 284 -11.00 -3.61 -1.26
C SER A 284 -11.17 -5.13 -1.24
N GLY A 285 -10.37 -5.85 -0.42
CA GLY A 285 -10.33 -7.30 -0.43
C GLY A 285 -9.69 -7.91 -1.67
N CYS A 286 -9.05 -7.10 -2.53
CA CYS A 286 -8.18 -7.64 -3.59
C CYS A 286 -7.07 -8.45 -2.96
N LYS A 287 -6.73 -9.58 -3.56
CA LYS A 287 -5.53 -10.32 -3.14
C LYS A 287 -4.28 -9.60 -3.63
N VAL A 288 -3.16 -9.80 -2.93
CA VAL A 288 -1.86 -9.26 -3.37
C VAL A 288 -0.78 -10.32 -3.27
N PHE A 289 0.04 -10.42 -4.32
CA PHE A 289 1.30 -11.14 -4.30
C PHE A 289 2.43 -10.13 -4.15
N LEU A 290 3.11 -10.17 -3.00
CA LEU A 290 4.19 -9.27 -2.62
C LEU A 290 5.54 -9.84 -3.08
N TYR A 291 6.20 -9.16 -3.99
CA TYR A 291 7.50 -9.57 -4.53
C TYR A 291 8.58 -8.54 -4.16
N PRO A 292 9.77 -8.97 -3.68
CA PRO A 292 10.73 -8.07 -3.03
C PRO A 292 11.48 -7.13 -3.97
N SER A 293 11.53 -7.39 -5.28
CA SER A 293 12.35 -6.60 -6.22
C SER A 293 11.68 -6.45 -7.59
N PRO A 294 11.54 -5.23 -8.12
CA PRO A 294 11.01 -5.00 -9.46
C PRO A 294 12.02 -5.34 -10.58
N LEU A 295 13.27 -5.65 -10.24
CA LEU A 295 14.36 -5.84 -11.20
C LEU A 295 14.44 -7.24 -11.81
N HIS A 296 13.63 -8.17 -11.34
CA HIS A 296 13.62 -9.54 -11.85
C HIS A 296 12.71 -9.66 -13.08
N TYR A 297 13.14 -9.07 -14.18
CA TYR A 297 12.35 -8.82 -15.39
C TYR A 297 11.80 -10.07 -16.09
N ARG A 298 12.40 -11.23 -15.90
CA ARG A 298 11.93 -12.52 -16.42
C ARG A 298 10.98 -13.23 -15.48
N ILE A 299 11.27 -13.17 -14.18
CA ILE A 299 10.51 -13.89 -13.15
C ILE A 299 9.14 -13.26 -12.92
N ILE A 300 9.05 -11.92 -12.95
CA ILE A 300 7.80 -11.23 -12.65
C ILE A 300 6.68 -11.58 -13.64
N PRO A 301 6.90 -11.61 -14.98
CA PRO A 301 5.88 -12.08 -15.91
C PRO A 301 5.40 -13.51 -15.65
N GLU A 302 6.33 -14.44 -15.41
CA GLU A 302 6.02 -15.83 -15.06
C GLU A 302 5.16 -15.91 -13.80
N LEU A 303 5.49 -15.13 -12.77
CA LEU A 303 4.70 -15.05 -11.53
C LEU A 303 3.33 -14.41 -11.74
N VAL A 304 3.19 -13.45 -12.64
CA VAL A 304 1.85 -12.90 -13.00
C VAL A 304 0.95 -14.00 -13.52
N TYR A 305 1.47 -14.87 -14.37
CA TYR A 305 0.77 -16.04 -14.89
C TYR A 305 0.49 -17.07 -13.79
N ASP A 306 1.53 -17.56 -13.11
CA ASP A 306 1.46 -18.63 -12.12
C ASP A 306 0.58 -18.29 -10.91
N ARG A 307 0.52 -17.02 -10.54
CA ARG A 307 -0.27 -16.55 -9.40
C ARG A 307 -1.63 -16.02 -9.79
N ASP A 308 -2.03 -16.15 -11.06
CA ASP A 308 -3.32 -15.65 -11.58
C ASP A 308 -3.53 -14.16 -11.28
N CYS A 309 -2.48 -13.33 -11.43
CA CYS A 309 -2.60 -11.91 -11.18
C CYS A 309 -3.42 -11.22 -12.27
N THR A 310 -4.34 -10.34 -11.86
CA THR A 310 -5.22 -9.58 -12.75
C THR A 310 -4.84 -8.10 -12.85
N VAL A 311 -3.96 -7.66 -11.96
CA VAL A 311 -3.51 -6.26 -11.89
C VAL A 311 -2.00 -6.22 -11.70
N ILE A 312 -1.33 -5.36 -12.46
CA ILE A 312 0.10 -5.05 -12.27
C ILE A 312 0.30 -3.54 -12.20
N PHE A 313 1.08 -3.12 -11.22
CA PHE A 313 1.56 -1.74 -11.10
C PHE A 313 3.06 -1.69 -11.40
N GLY A 314 3.49 -0.70 -12.17
CA GLY A 314 4.90 -0.53 -12.51
C GLY A 314 5.22 0.89 -12.94
N THR A 315 6.51 1.16 -13.16
CA THR A 315 6.94 2.34 -13.90
C THR A 315 7.01 2.00 -15.39
N SER A 316 7.12 3.00 -16.26
CA SER A 316 7.34 2.77 -17.71
C SER A 316 8.54 1.85 -17.94
N THR A 317 9.63 2.10 -17.23
CA THR A 317 10.87 1.31 -17.32
C THR A 317 10.65 -0.14 -16.93
N PHE A 318 9.95 -0.41 -15.82
CA PHE A 318 9.70 -1.78 -15.38
C PHE A 318 8.75 -2.52 -16.32
N LEU A 319 7.62 -1.89 -16.68
CA LEU A 319 6.65 -2.49 -17.61
C LEU A 319 7.28 -2.74 -18.99
N GLY A 320 8.15 -1.84 -19.46
CA GLY A 320 8.91 -2.03 -20.70
C GLY A 320 9.81 -3.27 -20.64
N ASN A 321 10.54 -3.44 -19.55
CA ASN A 321 11.40 -4.61 -19.36
C ASN A 321 10.60 -5.91 -19.17
N TYR A 322 9.52 -5.89 -18.41
CA TYR A 322 8.62 -7.06 -18.31
C TYR A 322 8.06 -7.42 -19.68
N GLY A 323 7.57 -6.45 -20.45
CA GLY A 323 7.00 -6.68 -21.78
C GLY A 323 8.01 -7.28 -22.78
N LYS A 324 9.28 -6.87 -22.71
CA LYS A 324 10.34 -7.43 -23.56
C LYS A 324 10.59 -8.91 -23.27
N HIS A 325 10.57 -9.33 -22.00
CA HIS A 325 10.95 -10.67 -21.57
C HIS A 325 9.75 -11.64 -21.43
N ALA A 326 8.53 -11.11 -21.29
CA ALA A 326 7.31 -11.90 -21.10
C ALA A 326 6.94 -12.70 -22.35
N HIS A 327 6.37 -13.89 -22.15
CA HIS A 327 5.59 -14.58 -23.17
C HIS A 327 4.21 -13.92 -23.33
N PRO A 328 3.58 -13.91 -24.52
CA PRO A 328 2.22 -13.34 -24.68
C PRO A 328 1.18 -13.84 -23.68
N TYR A 329 1.26 -15.10 -23.26
CA TYR A 329 0.32 -15.67 -22.28
C TYR A 329 0.54 -15.21 -20.83
N ASP A 330 1.73 -14.71 -20.48
CA ASP A 330 2.04 -14.33 -19.09
C ASP A 330 1.10 -13.26 -18.54
N PHE A 331 0.59 -12.41 -19.44
CA PHE A 331 -0.31 -11.32 -19.10
C PHE A 331 -1.77 -11.55 -19.55
N GLY A 332 -2.11 -12.77 -19.99
CA GLY A 332 -3.44 -13.07 -20.56
C GLY A 332 -4.62 -12.85 -19.60
N ARG A 333 -4.38 -12.82 -18.28
CA ARG A 333 -5.40 -12.55 -17.26
C ARG A 333 -5.42 -11.12 -16.75
N LEU A 334 -4.50 -10.27 -17.19
CA LEU A 334 -4.45 -8.89 -16.71
C LEU A 334 -5.69 -8.11 -17.16
N ARG A 335 -6.39 -7.54 -16.19
CA ARG A 335 -7.44 -6.54 -16.36
C ARG A 335 -6.88 -5.14 -16.42
N TYR A 336 -5.88 -4.87 -15.56
CA TYR A 336 -5.26 -3.56 -15.43
C TYR A 336 -3.74 -3.68 -15.40
N ALA A 337 -3.08 -2.97 -16.30
CA ALA A 337 -1.67 -2.62 -16.24
C ALA A 337 -1.59 -1.11 -16.04
N VAL A 338 -0.99 -0.66 -14.94
CA VAL A 338 -0.97 0.76 -14.56
C VAL A 338 0.47 1.23 -14.45
N ALA A 339 0.81 2.26 -15.21
CA ALA A 339 2.10 2.94 -15.16
C ALA A 339 2.01 4.21 -14.31
N GLY A 340 3.00 4.42 -13.45
CA GLY A 340 3.11 5.65 -12.64
C GLY A 340 4.55 5.96 -12.29
N ALA A 341 4.77 7.07 -11.58
CA ALA A 341 6.05 7.59 -11.13
C ALA A 341 6.99 8.12 -12.23
N GLU A 342 6.78 7.76 -13.47
CA GLU A 342 7.47 8.30 -14.64
C GLU A 342 6.53 8.31 -15.86
N LYS A 343 6.85 9.13 -16.86
CA LYS A 343 6.08 9.22 -18.09
C LYS A 343 6.11 7.90 -18.85
N LEU A 344 4.97 7.39 -19.26
CA LEU A 344 4.88 6.22 -20.13
C LEU A 344 5.48 6.51 -21.50
N SER A 345 6.50 5.77 -21.91
CA SER A 345 7.08 5.94 -23.24
C SER A 345 6.17 5.35 -24.31
N GLU A 346 6.21 5.95 -25.51
CA GLU A 346 5.41 5.47 -26.64
C GLU A 346 5.83 4.05 -27.09
N GLU A 347 7.11 3.72 -26.95
CA GLU A 347 7.63 2.39 -27.26
C GLU A 347 7.03 1.32 -26.35
N VAL A 348 6.95 1.60 -25.03
CA VAL A 348 6.34 0.68 -24.06
C VAL A 348 4.85 0.54 -24.32
N ARG A 349 4.17 1.66 -24.63
CA ARG A 349 2.75 1.65 -25.00
C ARG A 349 2.47 0.75 -26.19
N LYS A 350 3.24 0.92 -27.29
CA LYS A 350 3.13 0.11 -28.51
C LYS A 350 3.43 -1.36 -28.24
N LEU A 351 4.53 -1.65 -27.53
CA LEU A 351 4.91 -3.01 -27.16
C LEU A 351 3.77 -3.76 -26.46
N TRP A 352 3.11 -3.11 -25.49
CA TRP A 352 2.06 -3.76 -24.72
C TRP A 352 0.77 -3.96 -25.53
N ILE A 353 0.42 -3.00 -26.40
CA ILE A 353 -0.74 -3.12 -27.30
C ILE A 353 -0.49 -4.21 -28.35
N GLU A 354 0.67 -4.22 -29.00
CA GLU A 354 0.97 -5.12 -30.10
C GLU A 354 1.21 -6.56 -29.63
N LYS A 355 1.94 -6.74 -28.50
CA LYS A 355 2.31 -8.07 -28.03
C LYS A 355 1.23 -8.74 -27.18
N PHE A 356 0.51 -7.97 -26.35
CA PHE A 356 -0.44 -8.50 -25.36
C PHE A 356 -1.89 -8.05 -25.57
N GLY A 357 -2.13 -7.10 -26.44
CA GLY A 357 -3.45 -6.47 -26.59
C GLY A 357 -3.89 -5.64 -25.39
N ILE A 358 -2.95 -5.27 -24.51
CA ILE A 358 -3.23 -4.59 -23.25
C ILE A 358 -2.89 -3.10 -23.38
N ARG A 359 -3.87 -2.25 -23.03
CA ARG A 359 -3.66 -0.83 -22.87
C ARG A 359 -3.15 -0.53 -21.46
N ILE A 360 -1.96 0.03 -21.33
CA ILE A 360 -1.45 0.55 -20.06
C ILE A 360 -2.22 1.83 -19.70
N LEU A 361 -2.71 1.89 -18.46
CA LEU A 361 -3.33 3.07 -17.88
C LEU A 361 -2.25 3.92 -17.22
N GLU A 362 -2.22 5.22 -17.52
CA GLU A 362 -1.26 6.13 -16.92
C GLU A 362 -1.82 6.75 -15.65
N GLY A 363 -0.99 6.77 -14.60
CA GLY A 363 -1.26 7.47 -13.36
C GLY A 363 -0.20 8.53 -13.08
N TYR A 364 -0.63 9.69 -12.62
CA TYR A 364 0.23 10.74 -12.09
C TYR A 364 0.01 10.86 -10.59
N GLY A 365 1.11 11.00 -9.86
CA GLY A 365 1.06 11.17 -8.43
C GLY A 365 2.37 11.69 -7.86
N ILE A 366 2.29 12.21 -6.65
CA ILE A 366 3.42 12.67 -5.85
C ILE A 366 3.26 12.13 -4.43
N THR A 367 4.36 11.92 -3.73
CA THR A 367 4.34 11.35 -2.38
C THR A 367 3.43 12.13 -1.43
N GLU A 368 3.46 13.45 -1.49
CA GLU A 368 2.67 14.37 -0.67
C GLU A 368 1.14 14.21 -0.85
N CYS A 369 0.70 13.61 -1.96
CA CYS A 369 -0.73 13.34 -2.25
C CYS A 369 -1.18 11.91 -1.97
N ALA A 370 -0.36 11.05 -1.37
CA ALA A 370 -0.64 9.70 -0.86
C ALA A 370 -0.93 8.56 -1.87
N PRO A 371 -0.45 8.42 -3.10
CA PRO A 371 0.20 9.40 -3.98
C PRO A 371 -0.69 9.90 -5.12
N VAL A 372 -1.83 9.22 -5.45
CA VAL A 372 -2.51 9.36 -6.74
C VAL A 372 -3.26 10.69 -6.84
N VAL A 373 -2.90 11.49 -7.85
CA VAL A 373 -3.56 12.75 -8.18
C VAL A 373 -4.49 12.57 -9.39
N ALA A 374 -4.03 11.84 -10.40
CA ALA A 374 -4.80 11.56 -11.60
C ALA A 374 -4.48 10.18 -12.15
N VAL A 375 -5.45 9.52 -12.75
CA VAL A 375 -5.29 8.23 -13.40
C VAL A 375 -6.24 8.12 -14.60
N ASN A 376 -5.76 7.52 -15.68
CA ASN A 376 -6.62 7.16 -16.79
C ASN A 376 -7.57 6.06 -16.36
N VAL A 377 -8.87 6.25 -16.62
CA VAL A 377 -9.89 5.28 -16.23
C VAL A 377 -10.25 4.35 -17.40
N PRO A 378 -10.49 3.06 -17.11
CA PRO A 378 -10.73 2.06 -18.17
C PRO A 378 -11.96 2.38 -19.03
N MET A 379 -12.97 3.02 -18.45
CA MET A 379 -14.28 3.27 -19.07
C MET A 379 -14.38 4.57 -19.87
N ALA A 380 -13.47 5.53 -19.66
CA ALA A 380 -13.56 6.85 -20.32
C ALA A 380 -13.37 6.83 -21.84
N CYS A 381 -13.01 5.69 -22.41
CA CYS A 381 -12.68 5.55 -23.83
C CYS A 381 -13.78 4.90 -24.66
N ARG A 382 -14.95 4.62 -24.10
CA ARG A 382 -16.02 3.85 -24.78
C ARG A 382 -17.32 4.63 -25.02
N ILE A 383 -17.27 5.96 -24.91
CA ILE A 383 -18.46 6.76 -25.20
C ILE A 383 -18.19 7.67 -26.38
#